data_7288f068c782e46079bfa2e12b893540
#
_entry.id   7288f068c782e46079bfa2e12b893540
#
_cell.length_a   1.000
_cell.length_b   1.000
_cell.length_c   1.000
_cell.angle_alpha   90.00
_cell.angle_beta   90.00
_cell.angle_gamma   90.00
#
_symmetry.space_group_name_H-M   'P 1'
#
loop_
_entity.id
_entity.type
_entity.pdbx_description
1 polymer ?
#
loop_
_entity_poly.entity_id
_entity_poly.type
_entity_poly.pdbx_seq_one_letter_code
_entity_poly.pdbx_strand_id
1 'polypeptide(L)'
;MGSIESAYVSIARYFMEHGRDLGWFPLWYGGIPWQNTYPPFLHAVAALFATVGGLSPALGHHVAAAFFYCFGPVSLFLLVNALSGRRGSAFLTGLLYSVLSPSAFLIAGVRADMGSVWFGRRMHALINYGEGPHVASLALLPLAVLCLHLALTGRRRWMWLLAAVSLAVVVLTNWLGAFALAAAVLAYLLACGVSRRAWLGAAAIGAMAYVLASPLIPPSTIEAIRFNAQRLGGDYRVGPPQFAYWSAVLLLAAGLFALFRRWNTPPHIRFAAHFLLLMGPMVLAAEWFRFAAMPQPERYHLEMELPLAMLVAAGAIAVPRGRALVAIVLAAVAVFGFAKHRRFARDIIRPLDMERRIEYRVARWLETNMPGATVMAPGNFAFWLNAFASNPQFGGGFDQGRWNQVLTAAHFQINSGMNSGDRAGEVAVAWLKAFGARAVIVNGPKSEEPYKDVRHPEKYEGLLKELWRDGDDVIYEVPARLPSIAFAVPKDALLDAPPASFTDPAVLQRYVAAKEDAAMPAVRWQWVKPGRGRAEAALVPEHVITLHVT
;
A
#
# COMPACT_ATOMS: atom_id res chain seq x y z
N MET A 1 9.06 10.60 -9.45
CA MET A 1 8.57 9.29 -8.97
C MET A 1 9.76 8.51 -8.41
N GLY A 2 10.01 8.54 -7.15
CA GLY A 2 11.00 7.71 -6.45
C GLY A 2 10.33 6.89 -5.37
N SER A 3 9.09 6.47 -5.61
CA SER A 3 8.21 5.86 -4.62
C SER A 3 7.53 4.60 -5.17
N ILE A 4 6.77 3.95 -4.32
CA ILE A 4 5.97 2.77 -4.65
C ILE A 4 4.81 3.04 -5.64
N GLU A 5 4.64 4.26 -6.14
CA GLU A 5 3.53 4.66 -7.02
C GLU A 5 3.46 3.81 -8.30
N SER A 6 4.61 3.48 -8.87
CA SER A 6 4.69 2.66 -10.08
C SER A 6 4.16 1.23 -9.88
N ALA A 7 4.21 0.69 -8.65
CA ALA A 7 3.54 -0.57 -8.34
C ALA A 7 2.01 -0.44 -8.43
N TYR A 8 1.44 0.68 -8.02
CA TYR A 8 0.01 0.96 -8.20
C TYR A 8 -0.37 1.10 -9.68
N VAL A 9 0.50 1.76 -10.46
CA VAL A 9 0.35 1.86 -11.92
C VAL A 9 0.38 0.47 -12.56
N SER A 10 1.24 -0.45 -12.09
CA SER A 10 1.29 -1.84 -12.57
C SER A 10 -0.04 -2.57 -12.38
N ILE A 11 -0.66 -2.40 -11.19
CA ILE A 11 -1.97 -3.00 -10.90
C ILE A 11 -3.06 -2.38 -11.78
N ALA A 12 -3.07 -1.05 -11.95
CA ALA A 12 -4.04 -0.36 -12.80
C ALA A 12 -3.90 -0.77 -14.28
N ARG A 13 -2.66 -0.89 -14.78
CA ARG A 13 -2.37 -1.40 -16.11
C ARG A 13 -2.91 -2.82 -16.29
N TYR A 14 -2.60 -3.72 -15.38
CA TYR A 14 -3.09 -5.09 -15.43
C TYR A 14 -4.62 -5.17 -15.40
N PHE A 15 -5.26 -4.31 -14.59
CA PHE A 15 -6.72 -4.20 -14.55
C PHE A 15 -7.31 -3.76 -15.90
N MET A 16 -6.69 -2.82 -16.61
CA MET A 16 -7.12 -2.39 -17.94
C MET A 16 -7.01 -3.51 -18.97
N GLU A 17 -5.91 -4.28 -18.92
CA GLU A 17 -5.62 -5.35 -19.86
C GLU A 17 -6.45 -6.63 -19.60
N HIS A 18 -6.75 -6.93 -18.31
CA HIS A 18 -7.29 -8.21 -17.85
C HIS A 18 -8.54 -8.08 -16.96
N GLY A 19 -9.23 -6.95 -16.98
CA GLY A 19 -10.31 -6.63 -16.03
C GLY A 19 -11.49 -7.63 -15.96
N ARG A 20 -11.59 -8.56 -16.90
CA ARG A 20 -12.59 -9.65 -16.90
C ARG A 20 -12.08 -10.94 -16.23
N ASP A 21 -10.80 -11.03 -15.94
CA ASP A 21 -10.17 -12.22 -15.36
C ASP A 21 -9.11 -11.84 -14.32
N LEU A 22 -9.58 -11.49 -13.15
CA LEU A 22 -8.78 -11.06 -12.01
C LEU A 22 -8.59 -12.17 -10.96
N GLY A 23 -8.55 -13.44 -11.37
CA GLY A 23 -8.32 -14.54 -10.44
C GLY A 23 -6.87 -14.65 -9.97
N TRP A 24 -5.94 -14.24 -10.83
CA TRP A 24 -4.50 -14.42 -10.62
C TRP A 24 -3.70 -13.24 -11.17
N PHE A 25 -2.63 -12.84 -10.45
CA PHE A 25 -1.69 -11.82 -10.86
C PHE A 25 -0.33 -12.45 -11.12
N PRO A 26 0.07 -12.70 -12.38
CA PRO A 26 1.27 -13.46 -12.71
C PRO A 26 2.57 -12.66 -12.59
N LEU A 27 2.50 -11.35 -12.44
CA LEU A 27 3.65 -10.47 -12.60
C LEU A 27 4.53 -10.37 -11.34
N TRP A 28 4.02 -10.71 -10.13
CA TRP A 28 4.77 -10.60 -8.88
C TRP A 28 4.92 -11.96 -8.19
N TYR A 29 6.06 -12.16 -7.54
CA TYR A 29 6.38 -13.31 -6.69
C TYR A 29 6.24 -14.68 -7.39
N GLY A 30 6.41 -14.71 -8.72
CA GLY A 30 6.12 -15.90 -9.51
C GLY A 30 4.64 -16.13 -9.78
N GLY A 31 3.79 -15.21 -9.37
CA GLY A 31 2.33 -15.23 -9.47
C GLY A 31 1.65 -15.39 -8.13
N ILE A 32 0.64 -14.58 -7.88
CA ILE A 32 -0.15 -14.58 -6.63
C ILE A 32 -1.64 -14.40 -6.96
N PRO A 33 -2.55 -14.83 -6.06
CA PRO A 33 -3.95 -14.47 -6.17
C PRO A 33 -4.12 -12.95 -6.26
N TRP A 34 -4.96 -12.47 -7.17
CA TRP A 34 -5.16 -11.04 -7.42
C TRP A 34 -5.49 -10.25 -6.14
N GLN A 35 -6.36 -10.79 -5.28
CA GLN A 35 -6.75 -10.17 -4.02
C GLN A 35 -5.61 -9.97 -3.03
N ASN A 36 -4.48 -10.65 -3.24
CA ASN A 36 -3.29 -10.53 -2.41
C ASN A 36 -2.32 -9.44 -2.90
N THR A 37 -2.60 -8.77 -4.01
CA THR A 37 -1.77 -7.67 -4.51
C THR A 37 -1.93 -6.41 -3.67
N TYR A 38 -3.10 -5.79 -3.74
CA TYR A 38 -3.45 -4.57 -2.99
C TYR A 38 -4.97 -4.33 -3.05
N PRO A 39 -5.57 -3.53 -2.12
CA PRO A 39 -6.98 -3.13 -2.21
C PRO A 39 -7.29 -2.47 -3.56
N PRO A 40 -8.30 -2.95 -4.31
CA PRO A 40 -8.39 -2.69 -5.75
C PRO A 40 -9.06 -1.37 -6.16
N PHE A 41 -9.76 -0.68 -5.24
CA PHE A 41 -10.67 0.40 -5.63
C PHE A 41 -9.99 1.55 -6.38
N LEU A 42 -8.87 2.10 -5.85
CA LEU A 42 -8.18 3.21 -6.53
C LEU A 42 -7.63 2.79 -7.90
N HIS A 43 -7.16 1.55 -8.03
CA HIS A 43 -6.62 1.02 -9.27
C HIS A 43 -7.71 0.85 -10.33
N ALA A 44 -8.92 0.40 -9.91
CA ALA A 44 -10.08 0.32 -10.78
C ALA A 44 -10.54 1.71 -11.26
N VAL A 45 -10.53 2.73 -10.37
CA VAL A 45 -10.84 4.12 -10.75
C VAL A 45 -9.77 4.69 -11.69
N ALA A 46 -8.49 4.41 -11.42
CA ALA A 46 -7.39 4.82 -12.30
C ALA A 46 -7.51 4.19 -13.70
N ALA A 47 -7.81 2.89 -13.75
CA ALA A 47 -8.07 2.17 -15.00
C ALA A 47 -9.29 2.74 -15.75
N LEU A 48 -10.36 3.06 -15.04
CA LEU A 48 -11.54 3.69 -15.62
C LEU A 48 -11.21 5.06 -16.25
N PHE A 49 -10.51 5.93 -15.51
CA PHE A 49 -10.11 7.24 -16.02
C PHE A 49 -9.14 7.13 -17.21
N ALA A 50 -8.20 6.19 -17.16
CA ALA A 50 -7.32 5.93 -18.27
C ALA A 50 -8.09 5.47 -19.52
N THR A 51 -9.00 4.50 -19.36
CA THR A 51 -9.79 3.95 -20.47
C THR A 51 -10.73 4.99 -21.08
N VAL A 52 -11.50 5.71 -20.25
CA VAL A 52 -12.47 6.72 -20.73
C VAL A 52 -11.76 7.94 -21.33
N GLY A 53 -10.62 8.34 -20.73
CA GLY A 53 -9.86 9.50 -21.20
C GLY A 53 -8.85 9.19 -22.32
N GLY A 54 -8.67 7.93 -22.73
CA GLY A 54 -7.61 7.55 -23.67
C GLY A 54 -6.21 7.83 -23.12
N LEU A 55 -6.01 7.74 -21.79
CA LEU A 55 -4.78 8.08 -21.10
C LEU A 55 -3.92 6.85 -20.85
N SER A 56 -2.62 7.06 -20.61
CA SER A 56 -1.78 5.99 -20.08
C SER A 56 -2.21 5.57 -18.66
N PRO A 57 -1.94 4.32 -18.22
CA PRO A 57 -2.25 3.87 -16.86
C PRO A 57 -1.67 4.78 -15.77
N ALA A 58 -0.45 5.31 -15.98
CA ALA A 58 0.20 6.25 -15.06
C ALA A 58 -0.59 7.57 -14.97
N LEU A 59 -0.99 8.14 -16.10
CA LEU A 59 -1.76 9.38 -16.12
C LEU A 59 -3.16 9.17 -15.53
N GLY A 60 -3.81 8.03 -15.80
CA GLY A 60 -5.07 7.64 -15.16
C GLY A 60 -4.95 7.57 -13.64
N HIS A 61 -3.84 7.01 -13.14
CA HIS A 61 -3.54 6.98 -11.69
C HIS A 61 -3.36 8.39 -11.11
N HIS A 62 -2.61 9.26 -11.79
CA HIS A 62 -2.42 10.66 -11.34
C HIS A 62 -3.73 11.43 -11.31
N VAL A 63 -4.59 11.28 -12.33
CA VAL A 63 -5.92 11.93 -12.36
C VAL A 63 -6.80 11.43 -11.22
N ALA A 64 -6.83 10.12 -10.97
CA ALA A 64 -7.59 9.54 -9.85
C ALA A 64 -7.08 10.05 -8.49
N ALA A 65 -5.76 10.05 -8.29
CA ALA A 65 -5.14 10.53 -7.06
C ALA A 65 -5.40 12.02 -6.83
N ALA A 66 -5.28 12.87 -7.87
CA ALA A 66 -5.59 14.29 -7.81
C ALA A 66 -7.07 14.54 -7.50
N PHE A 67 -7.99 13.77 -8.10
CA PHE A 67 -9.41 13.85 -7.82
C PHE A 67 -9.68 13.61 -6.32
N PHE A 68 -9.19 12.53 -5.74
CA PHE A 68 -9.40 12.22 -4.33
C PHE A 68 -8.70 13.22 -3.41
N TYR A 69 -7.51 13.72 -3.77
CA TYR A 69 -6.85 14.77 -3.02
C TYR A 69 -7.72 16.03 -2.88
N CYS A 70 -8.32 16.48 -4.00
CA CYS A 70 -9.23 17.64 -4.03
C CYS A 70 -10.58 17.35 -3.37
N PHE A 71 -11.06 16.10 -3.46
CA PHE A 71 -12.35 15.70 -2.89
C PHE A 71 -12.33 15.61 -1.35
N GLY A 72 -11.18 15.34 -0.73
CA GLY A 72 -11.05 15.21 0.72
C GLY A 72 -11.64 16.37 1.53
N PRO A 73 -11.27 17.64 1.27
CA PRO A 73 -11.88 18.79 1.95
C PRO A 73 -13.39 18.91 1.73
N VAL A 74 -13.88 18.51 0.55
CA VAL A 74 -15.30 18.54 0.21
C VAL A 74 -16.07 17.50 1.02
N SER A 75 -15.58 16.28 1.10
CA SER A 75 -16.20 15.22 1.89
C SER A 75 -16.23 15.56 3.39
N LEU A 76 -15.16 16.16 3.90
CA LEU A 76 -15.09 16.64 5.28
C LEU A 76 -16.09 17.80 5.52
N PHE A 77 -16.20 18.75 4.58
CA PHE A 77 -17.22 19.80 4.64
C PHE A 77 -18.63 19.19 4.75
N LEU A 78 -18.96 18.21 3.92
CA LEU A 78 -20.28 17.57 3.92
C LEU A 78 -20.59 16.89 5.25
N LEU A 79 -19.63 16.14 5.81
CA LEU A 79 -19.77 15.51 7.12
C LEU A 79 -19.99 16.54 8.23
N VAL A 80 -19.13 17.56 8.31
CA VAL A 80 -19.22 18.59 9.36
C VAL A 80 -20.51 19.39 9.24
N ASN A 81 -20.97 19.69 8.01
CA ASN A 81 -22.25 20.34 7.79
C ASN A 81 -23.43 19.50 8.30
N ALA A 82 -23.41 18.20 8.04
CA ALA A 82 -24.46 17.28 8.52
C ALA A 82 -24.48 17.18 10.05
N LEU A 83 -23.30 17.09 10.69
CA LEU A 83 -23.20 16.94 12.15
C LEU A 83 -23.41 18.26 12.93
N SER A 84 -23.09 19.41 12.34
CA SER A 84 -23.16 20.72 13.02
C SER A 84 -24.40 21.54 12.66
N GLY A 85 -25.01 21.30 11.50
CA GLY A 85 -26.03 22.15 10.91
C GLY A 85 -25.54 23.56 10.52
N ARG A 86 -24.21 23.80 10.51
CA ARG A 86 -23.60 25.13 10.35
C ARG A 86 -22.63 25.16 9.16
N ARG A 87 -23.07 25.71 8.03
CA ARG A 87 -22.26 25.79 6.79
C ARG A 87 -20.93 26.53 7.00
N GLY A 88 -20.90 27.60 7.82
CA GLY A 88 -19.68 28.36 8.09
C GLY A 88 -18.62 27.54 8.84
N SER A 89 -19.03 26.71 9.82
CA SER A 89 -18.14 25.80 10.54
C SER A 89 -17.58 24.72 9.59
N ALA A 90 -18.45 24.17 8.77
CA ALA A 90 -18.07 23.16 7.79
C ALA A 90 -17.08 23.71 6.75
N PHE A 91 -17.37 24.90 6.20
CA PHE A 91 -16.48 25.56 5.24
C PHE A 91 -15.10 25.86 5.85
N LEU A 92 -15.08 26.43 7.06
CA LEU A 92 -13.82 26.71 7.73
C LEU A 92 -13.01 25.43 8.00
N THR A 93 -13.67 24.36 8.40
CA THR A 93 -13.01 23.06 8.59
C THR A 93 -12.37 22.56 7.28
N GLY A 94 -13.11 22.56 6.17
CA GLY A 94 -12.59 22.15 4.86
C GLY A 94 -11.43 23.03 4.39
N LEU A 95 -11.52 24.36 4.62
CA LEU A 95 -10.47 25.31 4.29
C LEU A 95 -9.20 25.05 5.10
N LEU A 96 -9.31 24.92 6.43
CA LEU A 96 -8.17 24.63 7.30
C LEU A 96 -7.51 23.29 6.93
N TYR A 97 -8.31 22.26 6.69
CA TYR A 97 -7.82 20.97 6.23
C TYR A 97 -7.12 21.02 4.85
N SER A 98 -7.48 22.01 4.02
CA SER A 98 -6.83 22.22 2.71
C SER A 98 -5.47 22.92 2.84
N VAL A 99 -5.31 23.86 3.76
CA VAL A 99 -4.16 24.77 3.80
C VAL A 99 -3.23 24.60 5.00
N LEU A 100 -3.62 23.78 5.98
CA LEU A 100 -2.81 23.50 7.16
C LEU A 100 -2.50 21.99 7.24
N SER A 101 -1.32 21.71 7.78
CA SER A 101 -0.91 20.36 8.18
C SER A 101 -0.59 20.34 9.67
N PRO A 102 -1.61 20.21 10.53
CA PRO A 102 -1.43 20.29 11.99
C PRO A 102 -0.41 19.27 12.53
N SER A 103 -0.25 18.13 11.88
CA SER A 103 0.76 17.12 12.22
C SER A 103 2.18 17.69 12.22
N ALA A 104 2.51 18.60 11.30
CA ALA A 104 3.83 19.21 11.21
C ALA A 104 4.18 20.14 12.42
N PHE A 105 3.17 20.65 13.12
CA PHE A 105 3.38 21.42 14.34
C PHE A 105 3.67 20.51 15.55
N LEU A 106 3.09 19.32 15.57
CA LEU A 106 3.16 18.38 16.69
C LEU A 106 4.33 17.39 16.56
N ILE A 107 4.73 17.06 15.31
CA ILE A 107 5.69 15.99 15.01
C ILE A 107 6.89 16.59 14.30
N ALA A 108 8.02 16.62 15.01
CA ALA A 108 9.27 17.19 14.50
C ALA A 108 9.77 16.44 13.25
N GLY A 109 9.63 15.10 13.20
CA GLY A 109 9.99 14.28 12.04
C GLY A 109 9.20 14.67 10.78
N VAL A 110 7.89 14.86 10.89
CA VAL A 110 7.03 15.31 9.77
C VAL A 110 7.45 16.71 9.28
N ARG A 111 7.74 17.62 10.21
CA ARG A 111 8.21 18.98 9.87
C ARG A 111 9.56 18.96 9.15
N ALA A 112 10.52 18.18 9.64
CA ALA A 112 11.85 18.07 9.05
C ALA A 112 11.78 17.48 7.64
N ASP A 113 10.96 16.44 7.44
CA ASP A 113 10.74 15.77 6.17
C ASP A 113 10.14 16.72 5.11
N MET A 114 9.18 17.56 5.49
CA MET A 114 8.60 18.56 4.58
C MET A 114 9.45 19.82 4.39
N GLY A 115 10.34 20.13 5.31
CA GLY A 115 11.11 21.37 5.35
C GLY A 115 10.36 22.60 5.89
N SER A 116 9.04 22.52 6.11
CA SER A 116 8.25 23.63 6.67
C SER A 116 6.90 23.18 7.24
N VAL A 117 6.45 23.82 8.31
CA VAL A 117 5.09 23.63 8.88
C VAL A 117 3.97 24.15 7.96
N TRP A 118 4.31 24.97 6.97
CA TRP A 118 3.35 25.60 6.05
C TRP A 118 3.16 24.83 4.74
N PHE A 119 3.86 23.70 4.56
CA PHE A 119 3.70 22.86 3.38
C PHE A 119 2.58 21.83 3.58
N GLY A 120 2.04 21.33 2.47
CA GLY A 120 0.92 20.38 2.49
C GLY A 120 1.38 18.97 2.75
N ARG A 121 1.23 18.44 3.99
CA ARG A 121 1.65 17.08 4.31
C ARG A 121 0.96 16.03 3.43
N ARG A 122 -0.35 16.16 3.22
CA ARG A 122 -1.09 15.25 2.33
C ARG A 122 -0.56 15.25 0.89
N MET A 123 -0.20 16.44 0.39
CA MET A 123 0.42 16.57 -0.94
C MET A 123 1.81 15.95 -0.97
N HIS A 124 2.62 16.20 0.07
CA HIS A 124 3.94 15.61 0.21
C HIS A 124 3.87 14.08 0.25
N ALA A 125 2.96 13.51 1.06
CA ALA A 125 2.74 12.07 1.14
C ALA A 125 2.29 11.49 -0.21
N LEU A 126 1.41 12.19 -0.93
CA LEU A 126 0.94 11.78 -2.24
C LEU A 126 2.06 11.75 -3.29
N ILE A 127 2.87 12.81 -3.38
CA ILE A 127 3.82 12.98 -4.48
C ILE A 127 5.17 12.31 -4.19
N ASN A 128 5.73 12.52 -2.98
CA ASN A 128 7.06 12.01 -2.66
C ASN A 128 7.05 10.54 -2.24
N TYR A 129 5.98 10.09 -1.57
CA TYR A 129 5.85 8.71 -1.08
C TYR A 129 4.87 7.85 -1.88
N GLY A 130 4.16 8.43 -2.86
CA GLY A 130 3.20 7.69 -3.68
C GLY A 130 1.98 7.20 -2.89
N GLU A 131 1.59 7.87 -1.81
CA GLU A 131 0.49 7.47 -0.92
C GLU A 131 -0.90 7.73 -1.52
N GLY A 132 -1.08 7.47 -2.81
CA GLY A 132 -2.34 7.64 -3.53
C GLY A 132 -3.52 6.93 -2.87
N PRO A 133 -3.43 5.62 -2.58
CA PRO A 133 -4.50 4.88 -1.92
C PRO A 133 -4.82 5.39 -0.52
N HIS A 134 -3.81 5.82 0.25
CA HIS A 134 -4.01 6.36 1.58
C HIS A 134 -4.77 7.70 1.53
N VAL A 135 -4.33 8.62 0.67
CA VAL A 135 -5.01 9.92 0.46
C VAL A 135 -6.43 9.72 -0.08
N ALA A 136 -6.67 8.75 -0.95
CA ALA A 136 -8.00 8.42 -1.45
C ALA A 136 -8.91 7.89 -0.33
N SER A 137 -8.41 7.00 0.53
CA SER A 137 -9.19 6.49 1.67
C SER A 137 -9.54 7.59 2.68
N LEU A 138 -8.59 8.52 2.95
CA LEU A 138 -8.83 9.71 3.77
C LEU A 138 -9.93 10.61 3.19
N ALA A 139 -9.99 10.74 1.87
CA ALA A 139 -11.02 11.52 1.20
C ALA A 139 -12.40 10.85 1.29
N LEU A 140 -12.44 9.53 1.25
CA LEU A 140 -13.67 8.72 1.31
C LEU A 140 -14.19 8.52 2.73
N LEU A 141 -13.32 8.55 3.74
CA LEU A 141 -13.67 8.30 5.14
C LEU A 141 -14.75 9.23 5.68
N PRO A 142 -14.68 10.58 5.54
CA PRO A 142 -15.76 11.46 5.99
C PRO A 142 -17.09 11.21 5.25
N LEU A 143 -17.02 10.85 3.96
CA LEU A 143 -18.22 10.50 3.18
C LEU A 143 -18.86 9.21 3.71
N ALA A 144 -18.06 8.20 4.04
CA ALA A 144 -18.55 6.93 4.60
C ALA A 144 -19.23 7.15 5.96
N VAL A 145 -18.64 7.97 6.83
CA VAL A 145 -19.26 8.36 8.12
C VAL A 145 -20.55 9.18 7.90
N LEU A 146 -20.58 10.05 6.91
CA LEU A 146 -21.80 10.78 6.52
C LEU A 146 -22.90 9.83 6.06
N CYS A 147 -22.59 8.88 5.18
CA CYS A 147 -23.57 7.88 4.72
C CYS A 147 -24.10 7.04 5.89
N LEU A 148 -23.22 6.64 6.81
CA LEU A 148 -23.62 5.96 8.05
C LEU A 148 -24.54 6.84 8.90
N HIS A 149 -24.22 8.13 9.08
CA HIS A 149 -25.06 9.08 9.80
C HIS A 149 -26.47 9.15 9.18
N LEU A 150 -26.56 9.33 7.86
CA LEU A 150 -27.82 9.43 7.14
C LEU A 150 -28.63 8.11 7.19
N ALA A 151 -27.96 6.97 7.18
CA ALA A 151 -28.61 5.66 7.32
C ALA A 151 -29.23 5.45 8.71
N LEU A 152 -28.51 5.86 9.77
CA LEU A 152 -28.96 5.64 11.15
C LEU A 152 -29.97 6.68 11.66
N THR A 153 -29.98 7.89 11.07
CA THR A 153 -30.91 8.97 11.44
C THR A 153 -32.09 9.13 10.49
N GLY A 154 -31.93 8.72 9.25
CA GLY A 154 -32.94 8.82 8.21
C GLY A 154 -33.94 7.68 8.20
N ARG A 155 -35.03 7.86 7.42
CA ARG A 155 -36.08 6.84 7.22
C ARG A 155 -35.93 6.01 5.93
N ARG A 156 -35.01 6.37 5.06
CA ARG A 156 -34.87 5.78 3.72
C ARG A 156 -34.02 4.52 3.79
N ARG A 157 -34.58 3.35 3.49
CA ARG A 157 -33.91 2.05 3.56
C ARG A 157 -32.69 1.93 2.62
N TRP A 158 -32.72 2.56 1.44
CA TRP A 158 -31.60 2.53 0.51
C TRP A 158 -30.32 3.21 1.03
N MET A 159 -30.45 4.11 2.04
CA MET A 159 -29.29 4.70 2.70
C MET A 159 -28.43 3.66 3.44
N TRP A 160 -29.03 2.54 3.86
CA TRP A 160 -28.27 1.44 4.49
C TRP A 160 -27.33 0.78 3.47
N LEU A 161 -27.83 0.54 2.25
CA LEU A 161 -26.99 0.01 1.18
C LEU A 161 -25.89 1.01 0.81
N LEU A 162 -26.22 2.29 0.66
CA LEU A 162 -25.23 3.33 0.36
C LEU A 162 -24.16 3.43 1.45
N ALA A 163 -24.56 3.34 2.73
CA ALA A 163 -23.61 3.29 3.85
C ALA A 163 -22.72 2.05 3.78
N ALA A 164 -23.29 0.87 3.55
CA ALA A 164 -22.51 -0.37 3.43
C ALA A 164 -21.52 -0.30 2.25
N VAL A 165 -21.96 0.19 1.08
CA VAL A 165 -21.08 0.38 -0.09
C VAL A 165 -19.98 1.38 0.22
N SER A 166 -20.29 2.53 0.83
CA SER A 166 -19.27 3.55 1.13
C SER A 166 -18.23 3.08 2.16
N LEU A 167 -18.63 2.31 3.18
CA LEU A 167 -17.70 1.67 4.11
C LEU A 167 -16.82 0.62 3.40
N ALA A 168 -17.42 -0.24 2.56
CA ALA A 168 -16.68 -1.23 1.78
C ALA A 168 -15.66 -0.57 0.85
N VAL A 169 -16.01 0.54 0.19
CA VAL A 169 -15.11 1.29 -0.70
C VAL A 169 -13.89 1.83 0.05
N VAL A 170 -14.03 2.34 1.27
CA VAL A 170 -12.86 2.77 2.07
C VAL A 170 -11.93 1.58 2.33
N VAL A 171 -12.47 0.44 2.75
CA VAL A 171 -11.70 -0.78 3.01
C VAL A 171 -11.01 -1.29 1.73
N LEU A 172 -11.71 -1.28 0.61
CA LEU A 172 -11.19 -1.67 -0.71
C LEU A 172 -10.21 -0.65 -1.31
N THR A 173 -9.98 0.49 -0.65
CA THR A 173 -9.03 1.52 -1.10
C THR A 173 -7.68 1.39 -0.43
N ASN A 174 -7.65 1.17 0.88
CA ASN A 174 -6.39 1.12 1.64
C ASN A 174 -6.56 0.42 3.00
N TRP A 175 -5.54 -0.36 3.42
CA TRP A 175 -5.56 -1.06 4.71
C TRP A 175 -5.54 -0.11 5.91
N LEU A 176 -4.76 0.98 5.84
CA LEU A 176 -4.74 2.02 6.88
C LEU A 176 -6.11 2.67 7.02
N GLY A 177 -6.75 2.97 5.87
CA GLY A 177 -8.10 3.51 5.83
C GLY A 177 -9.14 2.61 6.50
N ALA A 178 -8.99 1.29 6.45
CA ALA A 178 -9.88 0.36 7.14
C ALA A 178 -9.80 0.51 8.67
N PHE A 179 -8.60 0.66 9.23
CA PHE A 179 -8.40 0.93 10.67
C PHE A 179 -8.94 2.30 11.07
N ALA A 180 -8.61 3.33 10.29
CA ALA A 180 -9.11 4.68 10.53
C ALA A 180 -10.64 4.74 10.46
N LEU A 181 -11.26 3.98 9.54
CA LEU A 181 -12.70 3.85 9.42
C LEU A 181 -13.32 3.21 10.68
N ALA A 182 -12.73 2.14 11.20
CA ALA A 182 -13.20 1.52 12.44
C ALA A 182 -13.17 2.51 13.61
N ALA A 183 -12.08 3.27 13.75
CA ALA A 183 -11.97 4.33 14.76
C ALA A 183 -12.97 5.46 14.53
N ALA A 184 -13.18 5.90 13.27
CA ALA A 184 -14.15 6.94 12.94
C ALA A 184 -15.60 6.49 13.20
N VAL A 185 -15.95 5.24 12.90
CA VAL A 185 -17.27 4.67 13.22
C VAL A 185 -17.47 4.62 14.73
N LEU A 186 -16.47 4.16 15.51
CA LEU A 186 -16.53 4.17 16.97
C LEU A 186 -16.68 5.60 17.51
N ALA A 187 -15.87 6.54 17.03
CA ALA A 187 -15.99 7.97 17.41
C ALA A 187 -17.38 8.53 17.08
N TYR A 188 -17.94 8.19 15.93
CA TYR A 188 -19.29 8.58 15.54
C TYR A 188 -20.35 7.99 16.48
N LEU A 189 -20.26 6.72 16.85
CA LEU A 189 -21.20 6.07 17.77
C LEU A 189 -21.12 6.68 19.17
N LEU A 190 -19.93 7.00 19.67
CA LEU A 190 -19.73 7.71 20.92
C LEU A 190 -20.25 9.16 20.86
N ALA A 191 -20.19 9.80 19.71
CA ALA A 191 -20.67 11.17 19.51
C ALA A 191 -22.20 11.27 19.35
N CYS A 192 -22.80 10.37 18.56
CA CYS A 192 -24.17 10.47 18.06
C CYS A 192 -25.04 9.25 18.36
N GLY A 193 -24.42 8.07 18.57
CA GLY A 193 -25.10 6.77 18.63
C GLY A 193 -25.57 6.39 20.03
N VAL A 194 -26.32 7.22 20.73
CA VAL A 194 -26.73 7.01 22.13
C VAL A 194 -27.67 5.80 22.30
N SER A 195 -28.34 5.34 21.23
CA SER A 195 -29.33 4.26 21.31
C SER A 195 -28.74 2.90 20.94
N ARG A 196 -29.24 1.83 21.56
CA ARG A 196 -28.91 0.44 21.18
C ARG A 196 -29.16 0.18 19.69
N ARG A 197 -30.22 0.81 19.12
CA ARG A 197 -30.54 0.68 17.70
C ARG A 197 -29.44 1.24 16.80
N ALA A 198 -28.79 2.34 17.17
CA ALA A 198 -27.68 2.91 16.40
C ALA A 198 -26.47 1.95 16.38
N TRP A 199 -26.12 1.34 17.50
CA TRP A 199 -25.04 0.36 17.59
C TRP A 199 -25.33 -0.90 16.77
N LEU A 200 -26.52 -1.46 16.91
CA LEU A 200 -26.95 -2.64 16.13
C LEU A 200 -27.05 -2.31 14.64
N GLY A 201 -27.54 -1.11 14.29
CA GLY A 201 -27.58 -0.65 12.90
C GLY A 201 -26.19 -0.49 12.29
N ALA A 202 -25.25 0.12 13.02
CA ALA A 202 -23.87 0.24 12.57
C ALA A 202 -23.20 -1.14 12.40
N ALA A 203 -23.43 -2.07 13.33
CA ALA A 203 -22.94 -3.44 13.22
C ALA A 203 -23.51 -4.17 12.00
N ALA A 204 -24.81 -4.04 11.74
CA ALA A 204 -25.45 -4.62 10.56
C ALA A 204 -24.91 -4.03 9.24
N ILE A 205 -24.75 -2.69 9.19
CA ILE A 205 -24.16 -2.01 8.03
C ILE A 205 -22.68 -2.43 7.84
N GLY A 206 -21.92 -2.55 8.93
CA GLY A 206 -20.55 -3.06 8.90
C GLY A 206 -20.45 -4.50 8.38
N ALA A 207 -21.35 -5.39 8.82
CA ALA A 207 -21.45 -6.76 8.31
C ALA A 207 -21.79 -6.78 6.81
N MET A 208 -22.75 -5.96 6.36
CA MET A 208 -23.06 -5.81 4.93
C MET A 208 -21.86 -5.29 4.15
N ALA A 209 -21.12 -4.31 4.68
CA ALA A 209 -19.90 -3.78 4.06
C ALA A 209 -18.83 -4.87 3.91
N TYR A 210 -18.65 -5.72 4.92
CA TYR A 210 -17.73 -6.84 4.84
C TYR A 210 -18.17 -7.88 3.79
N VAL A 211 -19.46 -8.21 3.71
CA VAL A 211 -19.99 -9.11 2.67
C VAL A 211 -19.71 -8.55 1.27
N LEU A 212 -19.86 -7.24 1.08
CA LEU A 212 -19.56 -6.57 -0.20
C LEU A 212 -18.05 -6.56 -0.52
N ALA A 213 -17.19 -6.44 0.48
CA ALA A 213 -15.74 -6.40 0.30
C ALA A 213 -15.11 -7.81 0.20
N SER A 214 -15.73 -8.84 0.81
CA SER A 214 -15.14 -10.17 0.99
C SER A 214 -14.76 -10.92 -0.30
N PRO A 215 -15.39 -10.71 -1.47
CA PRO A 215 -14.90 -11.32 -2.71
C PRO A 215 -13.50 -10.84 -3.12
N LEU A 216 -13.14 -9.60 -2.73
CA LEU A 216 -11.86 -8.96 -3.04
C LEU A 216 -10.91 -8.90 -1.83
N ILE A 217 -11.42 -9.12 -0.62
CA ILE A 217 -10.67 -9.21 0.63
C ILE A 217 -11.21 -10.41 1.43
N PRO A 218 -10.98 -11.64 0.97
CA PRO A 218 -11.43 -12.84 1.65
C PRO A 218 -10.67 -13.05 2.98
N PRO A 219 -11.17 -13.89 3.89
CA PRO A 219 -10.49 -14.23 5.14
C PRO A 219 -9.04 -14.68 4.95
N SER A 220 -8.74 -15.43 3.88
CA SER A 220 -7.38 -15.88 3.55
C SER A 220 -6.41 -14.73 3.28
N THR A 221 -6.85 -13.65 2.62
CA THR A 221 -6.03 -12.45 2.42
C THR A 221 -5.77 -11.73 3.75
N ILE A 222 -6.80 -11.63 4.62
CA ILE A 222 -6.65 -11.03 5.96
C ILE A 222 -5.65 -11.85 6.79
N GLU A 223 -5.71 -13.17 6.71
CA GLU A 223 -4.78 -14.07 7.39
C GLU A 223 -3.35 -13.89 6.88
N ALA A 224 -3.15 -13.82 5.55
CA ALA A 224 -1.84 -13.55 4.95
C ALA A 224 -1.25 -12.22 5.44
N ILE A 225 -2.06 -11.15 5.45
CA ILE A 225 -1.63 -9.83 5.93
C ILE A 225 -1.27 -9.89 7.42
N ARG A 226 -2.10 -10.54 8.24
CA ARG A 226 -1.85 -10.71 9.68
C ARG A 226 -0.57 -11.49 9.95
N PHE A 227 -0.31 -12.54 9.20
CA PHE A 227 0.90 -13.34 9.27
C PHE A 227 2.15 -12.51 8.90
N ASN A 228 2.05 -11.72 7.81
CA ASN A 228 3.15 -10.89 7.33
C ASN A 228 3.38 -9.65 8.19
N ALA A 229 2.34 -9.05 8.76
CA ALA A 229 2.46 -7.85 9.60
C ALA A 229 3.42 -8.04 10.78
N GLN A 230 3.48 -9.23 11.36
CA GLN A 230 4.42 -9.56 12.43
C GLN A 230 5.89 -9.65 11.98
N ARG A 231 6.13 -9.80 10.67
CA ARG A 231 7.46 -9.98 10.08
C ARG A 231 7.94 -8.77 9.30
N LEU A 232 7.00 -8.05 8.67
CA LEU A 232 7.25 -6.91 7.80
C LEU A 232 6.85 -5.58 8.44
N GLY A 233 6.16 -5.60 9.58
CA GLY A 233 5.64 -4.43 10.30
C GLY A 233 6.63 -3.77 11.27
N GLY A 234 7.93 -4.03 11.14
CA GLY A 234 8.95 -3.49 12.06
C GLY A 234 8.89 -4.16 13.44
N ASP A 235 9.13 -3.37 14.49
CA ASP A 235 9.21 -3.86 15.87
C ASP A 235 7.84 -4.12 16.54
N TYR A 236 6.75 -3.99 15.79
CA TYR A 236 5.42 -4.22 16.35
C TYR A 236 5.24 -5.67 16.81
N ARG A 237 4.82 -5.81 18.06
CA ARG A 237 4.45 -7.10 18.67
C ARG A 237 3.15 -6.90 19.45
N VAL A 238 2.19 -7.81 19.27
CA VAL A 238 0.98 -7.82 20.09
C VAL A 238 1.33 -8.39 21.48
N GLY A 239 1.15 -7.59 22.51
CA GLY A 239 1.51 -7.97 23.88
C GLY A 239 0.79 -7.15 24.95
N PRO A 240 1.08 -7.42 26.23
CA PRO A 240 0.46 -6.70 27.36
C PRO A 240 0.54 -5.17 27.28
N PRO A 241 1.64 -4.54 26.81
CA PRO A 241 1.71 -3.09 26.67
C PRO A 241 0.68 -2.53 25.69
N GLN A 242 0.44 -3.20 24.55
CA GLN A 242 -0.55 -2.78 23.55
C GLN A 242 -1.97 -2.93 24.10
N PHE A 243 -2.25 -4.01 24.84
CA PHE A 243 -3.55 -4.19 25.50
C PHE A 243 -3.78 -3.12 26.58
N ALA A 244 -2.77 -2.82 27.40
CA ALA A 244 -2.85 -1.76 28.40
C ALA A 244 -3.10 -0.38 27.76
N TYR A 245 -2.38 -0.07 26.69
CA TYR A 245 -2.56 1.16 25.91
C TYR A 245 -4.00 1.30 25.41
N TRP A 246 -4.52 0.31 24.68
CA TRP A 246 -5.86 0.38 24.13
C TRP A 246 -6.95 0.39 25.20
N SER A 247 -6.75 -0.33 26.30
CA SER A 247 -7.65 -0.27 27.46
C SER A 247 -7.70 1.14 28.06
N ALA A 248 -6.55 1.79 28.23
CA ALA A 248 -6.49 3.17 28.72
C ALA A 248 -7.18 4.16 27.75
N VAL A 249 -6.94 4.03 26.45
CA VAL A 249 -7.60 4.88 25.43
C VAL A 249 -9.11 4.69 25.44
N LEU A 250 -9.62 3.45 25.57
CA LEU A 250 -11.05 3.17 25.64
C LEU A 250 -11.67 3.69 26.93
N LEU A 251 -10.99 3.59 28.07
CA LEU A 251 -11.44 4.18 29.34
C LEU A 251 -11.51 5.70 29.26
N LEU A 252 -10.50 6.35 28.66
CA LEU A 252 -10.51 7.79 28.40
C LEU A 252 -11.65 8.19 27.46
N ALA A 253 -11.91 7.40 26.42
CA ALA A 253 -13.03 7.64 25.51
C ALA A 253 -14.39 7.55 26.23
N ALA A 254 -14.56 6.57 27.14
CA ALA A 254 -15.75 6.44 27.96
C ALA A 254 -15.90 7.62 28.93
N GLY A 255 -14.81 8.08 29.56
CA GLY A 255 -14.79 9.26 30.42
C GLY A 255 -15.15 10.54 29.65
N LEU A 256 -14.58 10.71 28.46
CA LEU A 256 -14.87 11.84 27.56
C LEU A 256 -16.33 11.82 27.08
N PHE A 257 -16.88 10.64 26.79
CA PHE A 257 -18.29 10.46 26.47
C PHE A 257 -19.20 10.94 27.61
N ALA A 258 -18.92 10.52 28.85
CA ALA A 258 -19.69 10.94 30.03
C ALA A 258 -19.61 12.46 30.25
N LEU A 259 -18.41 13.04 30.11
CA LEU A 259 -18.18 14.48 30.25
C LEU A 259 -18.97 15.29 29.20
N PHE A 260 -18.90 14.89 27.94
CA PHE A 260 -19.60 15.57 26.85
C PHE A 260 -21.12 15.46 26.95
N ARG A 261 -21.64 14.39 27.53
CA ARG A 261 -23.06 14.28 27.85
C ARG A 261 -23.47 15.29 28.91
N ARG A 262 -22.65 15.46 29.95
CA ARG A 262 -22.90 16.44 31.03
C ARG A 262 -22.89 17.87 30.50
N TRP A 263 -22.00 18.19 29.56
CA TRP A 263 -21.84 19.55 29.01
C TRP A 263 -22.68 19.85 27.77
N ASN A 264 -23.51 18.92 27.32
CA ASN A 264 -24.29 19.03 26.08
C ASN A 264 -23.46 19.50 24.87
N THR A 265 -22.21 19.00 24.77
CA THR A 265 -21.28 19.37 23.70
C THR A 265 -21.86 19.02 22.32
N PRO A 266 -21.74 19.86 21.29
CA PRO A 266 -22.25 19.60 19.95
C PRO A 266 -21.69 18.32 19.30
N PRO A 267 -22.49 17.57 18.49
CA PRO A 267 -22.09 16.28 17.93
C PRO A 267 -20.79 16.31 17.13
N HIS A 268 -20.55 17.31 16.31
CA HIS A 268 -19.33 17.45 15.51
C HIS A 268 -18.07 17.62 16.37
N ILE A 269 -18.16 18.31 17.51
CA ILE A 269 -17.04 18.47 18.47
C ILE A 269 -16.80 17.14 19.18
N ARG A 270 -17.88 16.45 19.62
CA ARG A 270 -17.77 15.12 20.23
C ARG A 270 -17.11 14.12 19.29
N PHE A 271 -17.53 14.11 18.01
CA PHE A 271 -16.93 13.25 16.98
C PHE A 271 -15.44 13.55 16.82
N ALA A 272 -15.09 14.81 16.61
CA ALA A 272 -13.70 15.21 16.42
C ALA A 272 -12.82 14.85 17.63
N ALA A 273 -13.30 15.10 18.85
CA ALA A 273 -12.54 14.80 20.07
C ALA A 273 -12.33 13.29 20.28
N HIS A 274 -13.38 12.46 20.06
CA HIS A 274 -13.21 11.00 20.15
C HIS A 274 -12.31 10.45 19.04
N PHE A 275 -12.45 10.95 17.81
CA PHE A 275 -11.61 10.51 16.71
C PHE A 275 -10.14 10.92 16.92
N LEU A 276 -9.91 12.14 17.42
CA LEU A 276 -8.56 12.58 17.81
C LEU A 276 -7.99 11.73 18.95
N LEU A 277 -8.80 11.39 19.95
CA LEU A 277 -8.36 10.52 21.05
C LEU A 277 -7.99 9.11 20.59
N LEU A 278 -8.69 8.58 19.59
CA LEU A 278 -8.39 7.24 19.05
C LEU A 278 -7.15 7.25 18.14
N MET A 279 -6.90 8.33 17.38
CA MET A 279 -5.82 8.38 16.41
C MET A 279 -4.57 9.11 16.92
N GLY A 280 -4.73 10.25 17.61
CA GLY A 280 -3.63 11.13 17.99
C GLY A 280 -2.61 10.52 18.94
N PRO A 281 -3.03 9.99 20.12
CA PRO A 281 -2.09 9.42 21.08
C PRO A 281 -1.27 8.26 20.52
N MET A 282 -1.81 7.46 19.61
CA MET A 282 -1.12 6.37 18.94
C MET A 282 0.05 6.87 18.08
N VAL A 283 -0.19 7.93 17.31
CA VAL A 283 0.85 8.58 16.48
C VAL A 283 1.91 9.23 17.37
N LEU A 284 1.47 9.98 18.39
CA LEU A 284 2.40 10.66 19.29
C LEU A 284 3.19 9.70 20.16
N ALA A 285 2.61 8.57 20.56
CA ALA A 285 3.32 7.52 21.28
C ALA A 285 4.45 6.90 20.43
N ALA A 286 4.20 6.69 19.14
CA ALA A 286 5.22 6.20 18.23
C ALA A 286 6.34 7.24 18.03
N GLU A 287 5.99 8.48 17.77
CA GLU A 287 6.95 9.54 17.47
C GLU A 287 7.79 9.98 18.69
N TRP A 288 7.15 10.12 19.85
CA TRP A 288 7.82 10.66 21.03
C TRP A 288 8.43 9.60 21.93
N PHE A 289 7.82 8.40 21.99
CA PHE A 289 8.21 7.35 22.91
C PHE A 289 8.67 6.06 22.22
N ARG A 290 8.70 6.02 20.88
CA ARG A 290 9.02 4.83 20.10
C ARG A 290 8.14 3.62 20.44
N PHE A 291 6.91 3.87 20.87
CA PHE A 291 5.95 2.85 21.24
C PHE A 291 4.96 2.58 20.10
N ALA A 292 5.00 1.38 19.54
CA ALA A 292 4.08 0.95 18.49
C ALA A 292 2.81 0.34 19.09
N ALA A 293 1.73 1.12 19.16
CA ALA A 293 0.41 0.64 19.58
C ALA A 293 -0.26 -0.25 18.54
N MET A 294 0.13 -0.14 17.27
CA MET A 294 -0.32 -0.93 16.11
C MET A 294 0.77 -0.89 15.03
N PRO A 295 0.66 -1.68 13.94
CA PRO A 295 1.61 -1.62 12.83
C PRO A 295 1.66 -0.24 12.19
N GLN A 296 2.85 0.29 11.95
CA GLN A 296 3.12 1.56 11.26
C GLN A 296 2.29 2.74 11.82
N PRO A 297 2.29 2.97 13.15
CA PRO A 297 1.40 3.95 13.78
C PRO A 297 1.70 5.39 13.37
N GLU A 298 2.94 5.69 13.00
CA GLU A 298 3.38 6.99 12.50
C GLU A 298 2.64 7.43 11.23
N ARG A 299 2.18 6.50 10.39
CA ARG A 299 1.47 6.82 9.15
C ARG A 299 0.11 7.45 9.38
N TYR A 300 -0.52 7.21 10.54
CA TYR A 300 -1.84 7.75 10.88
C TYR A 300 -1.84 9.23 11.30
N HIS A 301 -0.70 9.94 11.18
CA HIS A 301 -0.68 11.38 11.40
C HIS A 301 -1.59 12.15 10.41
N LEU A 302 -1.86 11.59 9.21
CA LEU A 302 -2.78 12.18 8.25
C LEU A 302 -4.24 12.11 8.71
N GLU A 303 -4.65 11.00 9.35
CA GLU A 303 -5.97 10.84 9.95
C GLU A 303 -6.19 11.80 11.11
N MET A 304 -5.14 12.07 11.90
CA MET A 304 -5.17 13.04 13.00
C MET A 304 -5.44 14.46 12.50
N GLU A 305 -5.07 14.81 11.27
CA GLU A 305 -5.31 16.14 10.70
C GLU A 305 -6.81 16.46 10.54
N LEU A 306 -7.65 15.46 10.26
CA LEU A 306 -9.10 15.65 10.11
C LEU A 306 -9.76 16.20 11.38
N PRO A 307 -9.69 15.53 12.54
CA PRO A 307 -10.28 16.01 13.77
C PRO A 307 -9.61 17.27 14.29
N LEU A 308 -8.32 17.48 14.09
CA LEU A 308 -7.64 18.71 14.46
C LEU A 308 -8.19 19.91 13.69
N ALA A 309 -8.38 19.81 12.38
CA ALA A 309 -9.01 20.86 11.58
C ALA A 309 -10.44 21.17 12.07
N MET A 310 -11.22 20.14 12.44
CA MET A 310 -12.56 20.32 13.01
C MET A 310 -12.55 21.06 14.35
N LEU A 311 -11.65 20.69 15.26
CA LEU A 311 -11.57 21.31 16.60
C LEU A 311 -11.05 22.74 16.52
N VAL A 312 -10.05 23.02 15.66
CA VAL A 312 -9.55 24.38 15.42
C VAL A 312 -10.66 25.26 14.85
N ALA A 313 -11.41 24.79 13.85
CA ALA A 313 -12.55 25.51 13.30
C ALA A 313 -13.64 25.79 14.34
N ALA A 314 -13.97 24.78 15.18
CA ALA A 314 -14.96 24.93 16.23
C ALA A 314 -14.51 25.96 17.29
N GLY A 315 -13.25 25.90 17.73
CA GLY A 315 -12.65 26.86 18.67
C GLY A 315 -12.66 28.28 18.13
N ALA A 316 -12.28 28.45 16.87
CA ALA A 316 -12.27 29.77 16.22
C ALA A 316 -13.67 30.43 16.18
N ILE A 317 -14.72 29.63 15.95
CA ILE A 317 -16.12 30.11 15.91
C ILE A 317 -16.68 30.36 17.31
N ALA A 318 -16.17 29.65 18.31
CA ALA A 318 -16.64 29.79 19.70
C ALA A 318 -16.23 31.07 20.38
N VAL A 319 -15.29 31.87 19.83
CA VAL A 319 -14.83 33.15 20.41
C VAL A 319 -15.91 34.24 20.23
N PRO A 320 -16.63 34.68 21.30
CA PRO A 320 -17.74 35.60 21.12
C PRO A 320 -17.28 37.06 20.87
N ARG A 321 -16.18 37.46 21.54
CA ARG A 321 -15.58 38.79 21.43
C ARG A 321 -14.34 38.69 20.55
N GLY A 322 -14.31 39.41 19.43
CA GLY A 322 -13.18 39.38 18.48
C GLY A 322 -13.41 38.52 17.24
N ARG A 323 -14.64 38.18 16.88
CA ARG A 323 -14.96 37.40 15.65
C ARG A 323 -14.34 38.01 14.40
N ALA A 324 -14.31 39.34 14.29
CA ALA A 324 -13.68 40.03 13.17
C ALA A 324 -12.16 39.75 13.14
N LEU A 325 -11.48 39.85 14.28
CA LEU A 325 -10.06 39.59 14.39
C LEU A 325 -9.75 38.11 14.05
N VAL A 326 -10.53 37.18 14.61
CA VAL A 326 -10.38 35.75 14.30
C VAL A 326 -10.59 35.48 12.81
N ALA A 327 -11.60 36.12 12.19
CA ALA A 327 -11.85 36.00 10.76
C ALA A 327 -10.68 36.55 9.92
N ILE A 328 -10.13 37.71 10.31
CA ILE A 328 -8.96 38.30 9.65
C ILE A 328 -7.73 37.36 9.76
N VAL A 329 -7.46 36.86 10.97
CA VAL A 329 -6.33 35.95 11.20
C VAL A 329 -6.51 34.67 10.38
N LEU A 330 -7.69 34.07 10.37
CA LEU A 330 -7.96 32.86 9.57
C LEU A 330 -7.87 33.13 8.07
N ALA A 331 -8.34 34.29 7.60
CA ALA A 331 -8.18 34.70 6.20
C ALA A 331 -6.69 34.88 5.84
N ALA A 332 -5.92 35.53 6.71
CA ALA A 332 -4.49 35.70 6.51
C ALA A 332 -3.75 34.34 6.49
N VAL A 333 -4.07 33.44 7.43
CA VAL A 333 -3.54 32.08 7.47
C VAL A 333 -3.92 31.29 6.19
N ALA A 334 -5.16 31.42 5.72
CA ALA A 334 -5.62 30.74 4.51
C ALA A 334 -4.88 31.25 3.27
N VAL A 335 -4.76 32.57 3.11
CA VAL A 335 -4.05 33.20 1.97
C VAL A 335 -2.55 32.83 2.01
N PHE A 336 -1.93 32.96 3.17
CA PHE A 336 -0.52 32.61 3.35
C PHE A 336 -0.28 31.10 3.13
N GLY A 337 -1.10 30.25 3.75
CA GLY A 337 -1.05 28.80 3.57
C GLY A 337 -1.22 28.41 2.12
N PHE A 338 -2.21 28.96 1.42
CA PHE A 338 -2.42 28.72 -0.02
C PHE A 338 -1.21 29.14 -0.86
N ALA A 339 -0.62 30.30 -0.60
CA ALA A 339 0.57 30.77 -1.31
C ALA A 339 1.76 29.81 -1.11
N LYS A 340 1.97 29.35 0.13
CA LYS A 340 3.01 28.37 0.47
C LYS A 340 2.75 27.02 -0.15
N HIS A 341 1.51 26.51 -0.12
CA HIS A 341 1.11 25.26 -0.79
C HIS A 341 1.33 25.33 -2.30
N ARG A 342 0.94 26.44 -2.93
CA ARG A 342 1.15 26.63 -4.38
C ARG A 342 2.63 26.61 -4.75
N ARG A 343 3.47 27.27 -3.95
CA ARG A 343 4.92 27.23 -4.16
C ARG A 343 5.45 25.81 -3.99
N PHE A 344 5.11 25.17 -2.88
CA PHE A 344 5.51 23.78 -2.60
C PHE A 344 5.06 22.83 -3.71
N ALA A 345 3.80 22.94 -4.18
CA ALA A 345 3.31 22.12 -5.29
C ALA A 345 4.16 22.28 -6.56
N ARG A 346 4.58 23.50 -6.90
CA ARG A 346 5.47 23.74 -8.05
C ARG A 346 6.85 23.14 -7.87
N ASP A 347 7.32 23.06 -6.64
CA ASP A 347 8.64 22.52 -6.32
C ASP A 347 8.67 20.98 -6.40
N ILE A 348 7.56 20.29 -6.01
CA ILE A 348 7.50 18.82 -5.96
C ILE A 348 6.81 18.19 -7.17
N ILE A 349 5.83 18.86 -7.80
CA ILE A 349 5.16 18.36 -9.01
C ILE A 349 5.97 18.82 -10.22
N ARG A 350 6.87 17.96 -10.68
CA ARG A 350 7.74 18.25 -11.82
C ARG A 350 7.46 17.28 -12.95
N PRO A 351 7.48 17.74 -14.20
CA PRO A 351 7.51 16.84 -15.35
C PRO A 351 8.69 15.87 -15.23
N LEU A 352 8.44 14.61 -15.49
CA LEU A 352 9.45 13.57 -15.48
C LEU A 352 9.69 13.10 -16.93
N ASP A 353 10.92 13.20 -17.38
CA ASP A 353 11.35 12.56 -18.62
C ASP A 353 11.56 11.07 -18.33
N MET A 354 10.59 10.27 -18.78
CA MET A 354 10.57 8.83 -18.51
C MET A 354 11.74 8.12 -19.21
N GLU A 355 12.14 8.56 -20.40
CA GLU A 355 13.19 7.91 -21.19
C GLU A 355 14.56 8.05 -20.53
N ARG A 356 14.76 9.09 -19.72
CA ARG A 356 15.98 9.27 -18.93
C ARG A 356 16.05 8.41 -17.67
N ARG A 357 14.91 7.84 -17.23
CA ARG A 357 14.90 7.02 -16.02
C ARG A 357 15.47 5.64 -16.32
N ILE A 358 16.45 5.24 -15.48
CA ILE A 358 17.09 3.94 -15.62
C ILE A 358 16.09 2.80 -15.47
N GLU A 359 15.12 2.93 -14.55
CA GLU A 359 14.09 1.93 -14.31
C GLU A 359 13.21 1.69 -15.56
N TYR A 360 12.90 2.78 -16.29
CA TYR A 360 12.14 2.68 -17.54
C TYR A 360 12.96 2.03 -18.66
N ARG A 361 14.23 2.44 -18.83
CA ARG A 361 15.11 1.86 -19.86
C ARG A 361 15.32 0.37 -19.65
N VAL A 362 15.55 -0.06 -18.41
CA VAL A 362 15.66 -1.47 -18.02
C VAL A 362 14.37 -2.23 -18.35
N ALA A 363 13.20 -1.71 -17.95
CA ALA A 363 11.93 -2.35 -18.23
C ALA A 363 11.66 -2.51 -19.73
N ARG A 364 11.93 -1.45 -20.52
CA ARG A 364 11.76 -1.51 -21.98
C ARG A 364 12.73 -2.45 -22.66
N TRP A 365 13.97 -2.50 -22.18
CA TRP A 365 14.96 -3.45 -22.72
C TRP A 365 14.51 -4.90 -22.48
N LEU A 366 14.04 -5.23 -21.27
CA LEU A 366 13.54 -6.57 -20.93
C LEU A 366 12.31 -6.94 -21.74
N GLU A 367 11.33 -6.04 -21.86
CA GLU A 367 10.13 -6.26 -22.68
C GLU A 367 10.47 -6.60 -24.13
N THR A 368 11.50 -5.96 -24.69
CA THR A 368 11.90 -6.12 -26.07
C THR A 368 12.78 -7.34 -26.30
N ASN A 369 13.76 -7.59 -25.42
CA ASN A 369 14.82 -8.59 -25.67
C ASN A 369 14.59 -9.92 -24.93
N MET A 370 13.79 -9.92 -23.86
CA MET A 370 13.47 -11.10 -23.06
C MET A 370 11.99 -11.17 -22.70
N PRO A 371 11.05 -11.09 -23.68
CA PRO A 371 9.63 -11.05 -23.39
C PRO A 371 9.18 -12.28 -22.61
N GLY A 372 8.41 -12.07 -21.53
CA GLY A 372 7.87 -13.13 -20.67
C GLY A 372 8.90 -13.85 -19.79
N ALA A 373 10.17 -13.49 -19.83
CA ALA A 373 11.18 -14.06 -18.95
C ALA A 373 10.96 -13.59 -17.50
N THR A 374 11.04 -14.51 -16.54
CA THR A 374 11.03 -14.18 -15.12
C THR A 374 12.32 -13.48 -14.73
N VAL A 375 12.20 -12.34 -14.05
CA VAL A 375 13.32 -11.45 -13.73
C VAL A 375 13.44 -11.25 -12.23
N MET A 376 14.66 -11.21 -11.73
CA MET A 376 14.97 -10.69 -10.40
C MET A 376 15.29 -9.20 -10.51
N ALA A 377 14.44 -8.37 -9.92
CA ALA A 377 14.57 -6.91 -9.91
C ALA A 377 14.75 -6.39 -8.48
N PRO A 378 15.84 -5.69 -8.14
CA PRO A 378 16.05 -5.11 -6.82
C PRO A 378 15.41 -3.71 -6.72
N GLY A 379 15.16 -3.25 -5.48
CA GLY A 379 14.83 -1.87 -5.15
C GLY A 379 13.71 -1.28 -6.00
N ASN A 380 13.95 -0.09 -6.51
CA ASN A 380 12.97 0.64 -7.32
C ASN A 380 12.68 -0.01 -8.68
N PHE A 381 13.60 -0.82 -9.21
CA PHE A 381 13.34 -1.60 -10.43
C PHE A 381 12.15 -2.55 -10.25
N ALA A 382 12.01 -3.19 -9.07
CA ALA A 382 10.88 -4.07 -8.79
C ALA A 382 9.53 -3.33 -8.82
N PHE A 383 9.48 -2.09 -8.36
CA PHE A 383 8.26 -1.28 -8.41
C PHE A 383 7.91 -0.83 -9.84
N TRP A 384 8.93 -0.49 -10.64
CA TRP A 384 8.73 0.10 -11.96
C TRP A 384 8.53 -0.92 -13.07
N LEU A 385 9.13 -2.10 -12.97
CA LEU A 385 9.18 -3.09 -14.04
C LEU A 385 7.80 -3.32 -14.67
N ASN A 386 6.81 -3.66 -13.86
CA ASN A 386 5.50 -4.04 -14.37
C ASN A 386 4.57 -2.86 -14.69
N ALA A 387 4.99 -1.63 -14.45
CA ALA A 387 4.33 -0.46 -15.03
C ALA A 387 4.58 -0.36 -16.55
N PHE A 388 5.68 -0.93 -17.06
CA PHE A 388 6.15 -0.77 -18.45
C PHE A 388 6.49 -2.06 -19.17
N ALA A 389 6.61 -3.19 -18.47
CA ALA A 389 6.93 -4.50 -19.02
C ALA A 389 6.02 -5.59 -18.46
N SER A 390 5.82 -6.65 -19.23
CA SER A 390 5.00 -7.81 -18.86
C SER A 390 5.82 -8.99 -18.34
N ASN A 391 7.09 -8.76 -18.03
CA ASN A 391 7.98 -9.74 -17.44
C ASN A 391 7.53 -10.12 -16.03
N PRO A 392 7.26 -11.39 -15.73
CA PRO A 392 7.09 -11.84 -14.34
C PRO A 392 8.35 -11.55 -13.54
N GLN A 393 8.17 -11.15 -12.27
CA GLN A 393 9.33 -10.92 -11.43
C GLN A 393 9.31 -11.76 -10.15
N PHE A 394 10.51 -12.02 -9.67
CA PHE A 394 10.77 -12.72 -8.42
C PHE A 394 10.31 -11.92 -7.19
N GLY A 395 10.48 -10.61 -7.25
CA GLY A 395 9.94 -9.64 -6.29
C GLY A 395 8.56 -9.16 -6.67
N GLY A 396 8.17 -8.02 -6.11
CA GLY A 396 6.89 -7.39 -6.38
C GLY A 396 6.74 -6.05 -5.70
N GLY A 397 5.57 -5.44 -5.87
CA GLY A 397 5.30 -4.12 -5.29
C GLY A 397 4.94 -4.15 -3.80
N PHE A 398 4.26 -5.19 -3.31
CA PHE A 398 3.72 -5.22 -1.95
C PHE A 398 3.80 -6.62 -1.33
N ASP A 399 4.49 -6.73 -0.21
CA ASP A 399 4.75 -8.00 0.49
C ASP A 399 3.61 -8.49 1.39
N GLN A 400 2.60 -7.65 1.66
CA GLN A 400 1.58 -7.93 2.68
C GLN A 400 0.75 -9.19 2.39
N GLY A 401 0.47 -9.46 1.12
CA GLY A 401 -0.35 -10.61 0.69
C GLY A 401 0.44 -11.87 0.35
N ARG A 402 1.76 -11.88 0.54
CA ARG A 402 2.63 -12.99 0.16
C ARG A 402 2.68 -14.08 1.24
N TRP A 403 2.46 -15.34 0.84
CA TRP A 403 2.57 -16.49 1.75
C TRP A 403 3.95 -17.14 1.79
N ASN A 404 4.68 -17.11 0.68
CA ASN A 404 5.95 -17.84 0.54
C ASN A 404 7.11 -17.11 1.22
N GLN A 405 7.45 -17.54 2.44
CA GLN A 405 8.57 -16.97 3.21
C GLN A 405 9.94 -17.42 2.69
N VAL A 406 10.03 -18.56 2.03
CA VAL A 406 11.28 -19.02 1.39
C VAL A 406 11.68 -18.04 0.29
N LEU A 407 10.71 -17.60 -0.51
CA LEU A 407 10.92 -16.58 -1.53
C LEU A 407 11.45 -15.26 -0.95
N THR A 408 10.93 -14.84 0.22
CA THR A 408 11.40 -13.64 0.92
C THR A 408 12.85 -13.75 1.34
N ALA A 409 13.20 -14.86 1.98
CA ALA A 409 14.55 -15.09 2.47
C ALA A 409 15.54 -15.25 1.31
N ALA A 410 15.14 -15.95 0.24
CA ALA A 410 15.93 -16.07 -0.97
C ALA A 410 16.16 -14.71 -1.66
N HIS A 411 15.11 -13.88 -1.78
CA HIS A 411 15.21 -12.53 -2.34
C HIS A 411 16.20 -11.66 -1.56
N PHE A 412 16.09 -11.69 -0.23
CA PHE A 412 17.05 -11.00 0.64
C PHE A 412 18.48 -11.53 0.45
N GLN A 413 18.66 -12.86 0.36
CA GLN A 413 19.97 -13.48 0.18
C GLN A 413 20.59 -13.17 -1.19
N ILE A 414 19.79 -13.18 -2.27
CA ILE A 414 20.22 -12.80 -3.62
C ILE A 414 20.75 -11.37 -3.63
N ASN A 415 20.06 -10.43 -3.00
CA ASN A 415 20.45 -9.03 -2.96
C ASN A 415 21.65 -8.80 -2.01
N SER A 416 21.56 -9.28 -0.78
CA SER A 416 22.54 -8.95 0.25
C SER A 416 23.84 -9.77 0.21
N GLY A 417 23.76 -11.06 -0.17
CA GLY A 417 24.85 -12.01 -0.06
C GLY A 417 25.32 -12.24 1.39
N MET A 418 24.52 -11.81 2.39
CA MET A 418 24.91 -11.81 3.79
C MET A 418 25.26 -13.21 4.29
N ASN A 419 26.35 -13.32 5.06
CA ASN A 419 26.87 -14.57 5.64
C ASN A 419 27.32 -15.64 4.60
N SER A 420 27.47 -15.29 3.32
CA SER A 420 27.92 -16.21 2.27
C SER A 420 29.41 -16.06 1.90
N GLY A 421 30.06 -14.97 2.38
CA GLY A 421 31.46 -14.69 2.08
C GLY A 421 31.74 -14.68 0.57
N ASP A 422 32.85 -15.28 0.16
CA ASP A 422 33.27 -15.35 -1.26
C ASP A 422 32.31 -16.14 -2.14
N ARG A 423 31.43 -16.96 -1.55
CA ARG A 423 30.42 -17.74 -2.26
C ARG A 423 29.09 -17.00 -2.51
N ALA A 424 29.02 -15.70 -2.19
CA ALA A 424 27.79 -14.92 -2.33
C ALA A 424 27.18 -14.98 -3.75
N GLY A 425 28.04 -14.96 -4.78
CA GLY A 425 27.61 -15.10 -6.17
C GLY A 425 27.04 -16.48 -6.50
N GLU A 426 27.72 -17.57 -6.10
CA GLU A 426 27.24 -18.93 -6.30
C GLU A 426 25.89 -19.18 -5.61
N VAL A 427 25.77 -18.72 -4.36
CA VAL A 427 24.52 -18.80 -3.59
C VAL A 427 23.39 -18.06 -4.29
N ALA A 428 23.65 -16.82 -4.74
CA ALA A 428 22.66 -16.02 -5.45
C ALA A 428 22.22 -16.70 -6.76
N VAL A 429 23.16 -17.21 -7.56
CA VAL A 429 22.87 -17.91 -8.81
C VAL A 429 22.09 -19.21 -8.55
N ALA A 430 22.40 -19.97 -7.50
CA ALA A 430 21.65 -21.16 -7.14
C ALA A 430 20.18 -20.86 -6.81
N TRP A 431 19.92 -19.80 -6.03
CA TRP A 431 18.56 -19.34 -5.74
C TRP A 431 17.83 -18.83 -6.98
N LEU A 432 18.48 -18.02 -7.82
CA LEU A 432 17.91 -17.56 -9.08
C LEU A 432 17.47 -18.71 -9.97
N LYS A 433 18.33 -19.73 -10.11
CA LYS A 433 18.01 -20.95 -10.87
C LYS A 433 16.90 -21.76 -10.22
N ALA A 434 16.93 -21.93 -8.90
CA ALA A 434 15.93 -22.71 -8.18
C ALA A 434 14.52 -22.13 -8.35
N PHE A 435 14.37 -20.81 -8.40
CA PHE A 435 13.10 -20.12 -8.63
C PHE A 435 12.81 -19.80 -10.11
N GLY A 436 13.66 -20.24 -11.04
CA GLY A 436 13.40 -20.10 -12.49
C GLY A 436 13.59 -18.69 -13.03
N ALA A 437 14.35 -17.82 -12.35
CA ALA A 437 14.75 -16.56 -12.93
C ALA A 437 15.58 -16.76 -14.20
N ARG A 438 15.36 -15.90 -15.21
CA ARG A 438 16.09 -15.92 -16.49
C ARG A 438 17.01 -14.71 -16.63
N ALA A 439 16.76 -13.69 -15.85
CA ALA A 439 17.64 -12.52 -15.75
C ALA A 439 17.67 -11.98 -14.33
N VAL A 440 18.77 -11.33 -13.98
CA VAL A 440 18.92 -10.56 -12.76
C VAL A 440 19.39 -9.16 -13.10
N ILE A 441 18.69 -8.15 -12.55
CA ILE A 441 19.09 -6.76 -12.61
C ILE A 441 19.99 -6.48 -11.41
N VAL A 442 21.12 -5.86 -11.67
CA VAL A 442 22.13 -5.51 -10.68
C VAL A 442 22.41 -4.02 -10.76
N ASN A 443 22.20 -3.31 -9.67
CA ASN A 443 22.51 -1.89 -9.56
C ASN A 443 23.83 -1.71 -8.78
N GLY A 444 24.75 -0.98 -9.39
CA GLY A 444 26.01 -0.64 -8.75
C GLY A 444 25.90 0.63 -7.86
N PRO A 445 26.99 0.98 -7.14
CA PRO A 445 26.99 2.11 -6.23
C PRO A 445 26.67 3.46 -6.86
N LYS A 446 27.00 3.65 -8.15
CA LYS A 446 26.76 4.89 -8.90
C LYS A 446 25.44 4.90 -9.69
N SER A 447 24.65 3.83 -9.62
CA SER A 447 23.31 3.79 -10.23
C SER A 447 22.45 4.97 -9.79
N GLU A 448 21.55 5.44 -10.63
CA GLU A 448 20.55 6.45 -10.29
C GLU A 448 19.39 5.87 -9.45
N GLU A 449 19.29 4.55 -9.37
CA GLU A 449 18.30 3.85 -8.53
C GLU A 449 18.56 4.15 -7.04
N PRO A 450 17.56 4.61 -6.26
CA PRO A 450 17.78 5.19 -4.93
C PRO A 450 18.05 4.16 -3.82
N TYR A 451 17.52 2.92 -3.91
CA TYR A 451 17.55 1.97 -2.78
C TYR A 451 18.87 1.23 -2.61
N LYS A 452 19.58 0.93 -3.71
CA LYS A 452 20.88 0.22 -3.66
C LYS A 452 20.82 -1.11 -2.91
N ASP A 453 19.80 -1.92 -3.20
CA ASP A 453 19.56 -3.17 -2.46
C ASP A 453 20.62 -4.24 -2.74
N VAL A 454 21.25 -4.22 -3.93
CA VAL A 454 22.28 -5.19 -4.28
C VAL A 454 23.59 -4.81 -3.59
N ARG A 455 23.97 -5.61 -2.63
CA ARG A 455 25.29 -5.55 -2.02
C ARG A 455 26.25 -6.41 -2.83
N HIS A 456 27.49 -5.92 -2.99
CA HIS A 456 28.51 -6.64 -3.75
C HIS A 456 28.04 -6.97 -5.17
N PRO A 457 27.75 -5.95 -6.04
CA PRO A 457 27.28 -6.17 -7.40
C PRO A 457 28.29 -6.97 -8.25
N GLU A 458 29.58 -6.89 -7.94
CA GLU A 458 30.68 -7.63 -8.55
C GLU A 458 30.56 -9.15 -8.38
N LYS A 459 29.75 -9.65 -7.44
CA LYS A 459 29.58 -11.09 -7.18
C LYS A 459 29.05 -11.89 -8.38
N TYR A 460 28.50 -11.22 -9.40
CA TYR A 460 28.00 -11.88 -10.62
C TYR A 460 29.03 -11.90 -11.75
N GLU A 461 30.10 -11.11 -11.65
CA GLU A 461 31.15 -11.02 -12.66
C GLU A 461 31.87 -12.37 -12.81
N GLY A 462 32.03 -12.81 -14.05
CA GLY A 462 32.61 -14.14 -14.35
C GLY A 462 31.69 -15.33 -14.08
N LEU A 463 30.58 -15.17 -13.36
CA LEU A 463 29.58 -16.24 -13.12
C LEU A 463 28.43 -16.21 -14.10
N LEU A 464 27.99 -15.01 -14.52
CA LEU A 464 26.87 -14.81 -15.42
C LEU A 464 27.29 -13.97 -16.63
N LYS A 465 26.63 -14.22 -17.76
CA LYS A 465 26.85 -13.45 -18.98
C LYS A 465 26.12 -12.11 -18.86
N GLU A 466 26.84 -11.03 -19.11
CA GLU A 466 26.26 -9.69 -19.25
C GLU A 466 25.46 -9.60 -20.56
N LEU A 467 24.20 -9.15 -20.45
CA LEU A 467 23.32 -8.94 -21.59
C LEU A 467 23.17 -7.48 -21.96
N TRP A 468 23.21 -6.60 -20.97
CA TRP A 468 23.02 -5.15 -21.15
C TRP A 468 23.66 -4.38 -20.00
N ARG A 469 24.17 -3.20 -20.32
CA ARG A 469 24.76 -2.27 -19.35
C ARG A 469 24.38 -0.83 -19.68
N ASP A 470 24.06 -0.07 -18.66
CA ASP A 470 23.87 1.37 -18.74
C ASP A 470 24.46 2.01 -17.47
N GLY A 471 25.62 2.63 -17.62
CA GLY A 471 26.39 3.10 -16.49
C GLY A 471 26.77 1.98 -15.52
N ASP A 472 26.25 2.09 -14.31
CA ASP A 472 26.52 1.15 -13.20
C ASP A 472 25.41 0.09 -13.02
N ASP A 473 24.44 0.08 -13.94
CA ASP A 473 23.33 -0.86 -13.94
C ASP A 473 23.52 -1.93 -15.01
N VAL A 474 23.36 -3.20 -14.62
CA VAL A 474 23.64 -4.33 -15.48
C VAL A 474 22.49 -5.34 -15.44
N ILE A 475 22.19 -5.94 -16.59
CA ILE A 475 21.31 -7.10 -16.68
C ILE A 475 22.19 -8.31 -17.03
N TYR A 476 22.19 -9.31 -16.16
CA TYR A 476 22.85 -10.58 -16.39
C TYR A 476 21.88 -11.68 -16.77
N GLU A 477 22.30 -12.57 -17.66
CA GLU A 477 21.58 -13.78 -18.02
C GLU A 477 21.72 -14.85 -16.92
N VAL A 478 20.60 -15.39 -16.48
CA VAL A 478 20.58 -16.60 -15.66
C VAL A 478 20.30 -17.77 -16.61
N PRO A 479 21.29 -18.62 -16.91
CA PRO A 479 21.13 -19.70 -17.87
C PRO A 479 20.12 -20.73 -17.37
N ALA A 480 19.22 -21.15 -18.24
CA ALA A 480 18.25 -22.20 -17.99
C ALA A 480 18.08 -23.07 -19.24
N ARG A 481 17.91 -24.38 -19.06
CA ARG A 481 17.72 -25.34 -20.15
C ARG A 481 16.50 -25.05 -21.00
N LEU A 482 15.39 -24.65 -20.38
CA LEU A 482 14.11 -24.36 -21.04
C LEU A 482 13.52 -23.03 -20.59
N PRO A 483 12.87 -22.29 -21.50
CA PRO A 483 12.12 -21.08 -21.16
C PRO A 483 10.73 -21.43 -20.62
N SER A 484 10.66 -22.20 -19.53
CA SER A 484 9.40 -22.69 -18.94
C SER A 484 9.35 -22.36 -17.47
N ILE A 485 8.14 -22.28 -16.90
CA ILE A 485 7.91 -22.25 -15.46
C ILE A 485 7.64 -23.64 -14.90
N ALA A 486 7.52 -24.66 -15.76
CA ALA A 486 7.23 -26.03 -15.39
C ALA A 486 8.39 -26.95 -15.81
N PHE A 487 8.85 -27.78 -14.89
CA PHE A 487 9.97 -28.69 -15.10
C PHE A 487 9.65 -30.08 -14.57
N ALA A 488 10.06 -31.11 -15.29
CA ALA A 488 10.08 -32.47 -14.78
C ALA A 488 11.39 -32.69 -14.00
N VAL A 489 11.27 -33.25 -12.80
CA VAL A 489 12.41 -33.57 -11.94
C VAL A 489 12.15 -34.93 -11.26
N PRO A 490 13.18 -35.68 -10.87
CA PRO A 490 13.03 -36.87 -10.03
C PRO A 490 12.42 -36.49 -8.67
N LYS A 491 11.57 -37.34 -8.12
CA LYS A 491 10.92 -37.08 -6.80
C LYS A 491 11.93 -36.85 -5.69
N ASP A 492 13.04 -37.56 -5.71
CA ASP A 492 14.11 -37.46 -4.72
C ASP A 492 14.97 -36.20 -4.83
N ALA A 493 14.81 -35.43 -5.93
CA ALA A 493 15.44 -34.12 -6.06
C ALA A 493 14.67 -32.99 -5.32
N LEU A 494 13.43 -33.25 -4.90
CA LEU A 494 12.64 -32.31 -4.14
C LEU A 494 13.13 -32.19 -2.69
N LEU A 495 12.96 -31.05 -2.10
CA LEU A 495 13.19 -30.82 -0.67
C LEU A 495 11.90 -31.10 0.09
N ASP A 496 11.97 -31.91 1.16
CA ASP A 496 10.82 -32.22 2.02
C ASP A 496 10.46 -31.05 2.94
N ALA A 497 11.40 -30.11 3.15
CA ALA A 497 11.21 -28.93 3.99
C ALA A 497 12.01 -27.74 3.43
N PRO A 498 11.67 -26.52 3.82
CA PRO A 498 12.49 -25.34 3.52
C PRO A 498 13.93 -25.53 4.01
N PRO A 499 14.93 -25.00 3.26
CA PRO A 499 16.32 -25.07 3.69
C PRO A 499 16.54 -24.47 5.07
N ALA A 500 17.30 -25.12 5.92
CA ALA A 500 17.68 -24.59 7.25
C ALA A 500 18.61 -23.37 7.13
N SER A 501 19.38 -23.28 6.04
CA SER A 501 20.26 -22.14 5.74
C SER A 501 20.03 -21.67 4.30
N PHE A 502 19.98 -20.33 4.14
CA PHE A 502 19.87 -19.68 2.82
C PHE A 502 21.26 -19.31 2.25
N THR A 503 22.34 -19.62 2.96
CA THR A 503 23.72 -19.30 2.58
C THR A 503 24.47 -20.48 2.01
N ASP A 504 23.90 -21.71 2.06
CA ASP A 504 24.52 -22.90 1.51
C ASP A 504 23.84 -23.32 0.18
N PRO A 505 24.52 -23.16 -0.98
CA PRO A 505 23.97 -23.54 -2.27
C PRO A 505 23.88 -25.06 -2.42
N ALA A 506 24.62 -25.87 -1.65
CA ALA A 506 24.60 -27.33 -1.77
C ALA A 506 23.21 -27.92 -1.57
N VAL A 507 22.39 -27.28 -0.69
CA VAL A 507 21.00 -27.69 -0.45
C VAL A 507 20.16 -27.63 -1.73
N LEU A 508 20.45 -26.66 -2.62
CA LEU A 508 19.72 -26.46 -3.87
C LEU A 508 20.31 -27.19 -5.06
N GLN A 509 21.58 -27.60 -4.98
CA GLN A 509 22.33 -28.14 -6.12
C GLN A 509 21.64 -29.35 -6.73
N ARG A 510 21.12 -30.26 -5.91
CA ARG A 510 20.41 -31.45 -6.39
C ARG A 510 19.17 -31.10 -7.22
N TYR A 511 18.34 -30.20 -6.72
CA TYR A 511 17.14 -29.71 -7.42
C TYR A 511 17.52 -28.95 -8.70
N VAL A 512 18.48 -28.04 -8.63
CA VAL A 512 18.93 -27.24 -9.77
C VAL A 512 19.55 -28.15 -10.84
N ALA A 513 20.40 -29.11 -10.45
CA ALA A 513 20.98 -30.06 -11.38
C ALA A 513 19.91 -30.92 -12.08
N ALA A 514 18.95 -31.46 -11.33
CA ALA A 514 17.83 -32.21 -11.88
C ALA A 514 16.98 -31.40 -12.86
N LYS A 515 16.73 -30.13 -12.56
CA LYS A 515 15.98 -29.23 -13.43
C LYS A 515 16.72 -28.90 -14.73
N GLU A 516 18.03 -28.80 -14.69
CA GLU A 516 18.90 -28.48 -15.82
C GLU A 516 19.35 -29.76 -16.57
N ASP A 517 19.02 -30.97 -16.10
CA ASP A 517 19.39 -32.24 -16.75
C ASP A 517 18.69 -32.37 -18.10
N ALA A 518 19.48 -32.51 -19.17
CA ALA A 518 18.99 -32.69 -20.53
C ALA A 518 18.23 -34.02 -20.73
N ALA A 519 18.45 -35.01 -19.87
CA ALA A 519 17.74 -36.28 -19.91
C ALA A 519 16.29 -36.16 -19.40
N MET A 520 15.98 -35.13 -18.63
CA MET A 520 14.61 -34.91 -18.14
C MET A 520 13.67 -34.50 -19.27
N PRO A 521 12.44 -35.04 -19.29
CA PRO A 521 11.48 -34.71 -20.33
C PRO A 521 11.12 -33.21 -20.26
N ALA A 522 10.96 -32.59 -21.44
CA ALA A 522 10.46 -31.23 -21.52
C ALA A 522 8.99 -31.18 -21.10
N VAL A 523 8.66 -30.26 -20.27
CA VAL A 523 7.27 -30.01 -19.85
C VAL A 523 6.69 -28.89 -20.72
N ARG A 524 5.62 -29.23 -21.45
CA ARG A 524 4.82 -28.22 -22.15
C ARG A 524 3.85 -27.62 -21.16
N TRP A 525 4.02 -26.32 -20.86
CA TRP A 525 3.12 -25.56 -20.00
C TRP A 525 2.25 -24.64 -20.83
N GLN A 526 0.97 -24.57 -20.49
CA GLN A 526 0.02 -23.65 -21.10
C GLN A 526 -0.91 -23.08 -20.04
N TRP A 527 -1.03 -21.76 -19.96
CA TRP A 527 -2.08 -21.11 -19.20
C TRP A 527 -3.43 -21.29 -19.90
N VAL A 528 -4.40 -21.87 -19.18
CA VAL A 528 -5.80 -21.99 -19.64
C VAL A 528 -6.56 -20.72 -19.31
N LYS A 529 -6.31 -20.17 -18.12
CA LYS A 529 -6.77 -18.86 -17.62
C LYS A 529 -5.86 -18.44 -16.47
N PRO A 530 -5.89 -17.17 -16.03
CA PRO A 530 -5.15 -16.74 -14.85
C PRO A 530 -5.38 -17.66 -13.64
N GLY A 531 -4.29 -18.13 -13.02
CA GLY A 531 -4.33 -19.09 -11.90
C GLY A 531 -4.68 -20.54 -12.26
N ARG A 532 -4.84 -20.88 -13.55
CA ARG A 532 -5.08 -22.24 -14.00
C ARG A 532 -4.29 -22.56 -15.25
N GLY A 533 -3.36 -23.49 -15.15
CA GLY A 533 -2.57 -23.98 -16.27
C GLY A 533 -2.73 -25.48 -16.51
N ARG A 534 -2.15 -25.93 -17.59
CA ARG A 534 -2.04 -27.33 -17.97
C ARG A 534 -0.58 -27.66 -18.26
N ALA A 535 -0.09 -28.73 -17.67
CA ALA A 535 1.24 -29.27 -17.91
C ALA A 535 1.12 -30.61 -18.63
N GLU A 536 1.92 -30.82 -19.66
CA GLU A 536 2.01 -32.06 -20.41
C GLU A 536 3.47 -32.46 -20.54
N ALA A 537 3.79 -33.68 -20.14
CA ALA A 537 5.12 -34.28 -20.29
C ALA A 537 5.02 -35.81 -20.31
N ALA A 538 5.97 -36.45 -20.98
CA ALA A 538 6.14 -37.91 -20.92
C ALA A 538 6.89 -38.25 -19.63
N LEU A 539 6.17 -38.52 -18.54
CA LEU A 539 6.75 -38.84 -17.24
C LEU A 539 6.83 -40.36 -17.00
N VAL A 540 7.86 -40.73 -16.26
CA VAL A 540 7.93 -42.04 -15.59
C VAL A 540 7.47 -41.90 -14.13
N PRO A 541 7.16 -43.02 -13.42
CA PRO A 541 6.60 -42.96 -12.06
C PRO A 541 7.48 -42.24 -11.03
N GLU A 542 8.77 -42.17 -11.26
CA GLU A 542 9.77 -41.53 -10.40
C GLU A 542 9.86 -40.00 -10.61
N HIS A 543 9.26 -39.50 -11.69
CA HIS A 543 9.28 -38.06 -12.01
C HIS A 543 8.04 -37.33 -11.49
N VAL A 544 8.21 -36.05 -11.21
CA VAL A 544 7.13 -35.11 -10.88
C VAL A 544 7.32 -33.83 -11.67
N ILE A 545 6.23 -33.08 -11.84
CA ILE A 545 6.28 -31.74 -12.41
C ILE A 545 6.33 -30.72 -11.28
N THR A 546 7.32 -29.86 -11.32
CA THR A 546 7.43 -28.70 -10.43
C THR A 546 7.06 -27.44 -11.18
N LEU A 547 6.42 -26.51 -10.50
CA LEU A 547 6.03 -25.19 -11.02
C LEU A 547 6.71 -24.09 -10.24
N HIS A 548 7.28 -23.12 -10.94
CA HIS A 548 7.85 -21.91 -10.34
C HIS A 548 6.77 -20.83 -10.18
N VAL A 549 5.83 -21.08 -9.29
CA VAL A 549 4.75 -20.17 -8.87
C VAL A 549 4.65 -20.15 -7.35
N THR A 550 4.05 -19.09 -6.80
CA THR A 550 3.85 -18.95 -5.34
C THR A 550 2.39 -19.14 -4.93
#